data_d53a0fdadb176e8a54db90c681682363
#
_entry.id   d53a0fdadb176e8a54db90c681682363
#
_cell.length_a   1.000
_cell.length_b   1.000
_cell.length_c   1.000
_cell.angle_alpha   90.00
_cell.angle_beta   90.00
_cell.angle_gamma   90.00
#
_symmetry.space_group_name_H-M   'P 1'
#
loop_
_entity.id
_entity.type
_entity.pdbx_description
1 polymer ?
#
loop_
_entity_poly.entity_id
_entity_poly.type
_entity_poly.pdbx_seq_one_letter_code
_entity_poly.pdbx_strand_id
1 'polypeptide(L)'
;MKPLFAALSVAFLLGTSVSVHAAEQAKPTDRSVQVYKKADLAEWNRENAAGGKGPLLGRFAFNRHQTGAQDAFREIGWLTLPPGASIGEHKHTDNEDVYIIVSGKGLFTDSTGKQTQVGAGDITIARPGQSHALKNTGKEPLVFLDLIAETAAAKSASQQK
;
A
#
# COMPACT_ATOMS: atom_id res chain seq x y z
N MET A 1 20.73 73.26 -4.87
CA MET A 1 20.34 72.35 -3.79
C MET A 1 19.22 71.45 -4.32
N LYS A 2 19.52 70.20 -4.59
CA LYS A 2 18.55 69.16 -5.02
C LYS A 2 18.36 68.19 -3.87
N PRO A 3 17.16 67.83 -3.43
CA PRO A 3 16.96 66.77 -2.45
C PRO A 3 17.02 65.39 -3.09
N LEU A 4 17.77 64.52 -2.42
CA LEU A 4 17.92 63.12 -2.73
C LEU A 4 16.69 62.35 -2.18
N PHE A 5 15.91 61.71 -3.04
CA PHE A 5 14.88 60.75 -2.64
C PHE A 5 15.48 59.36 -2.51
N ALA A 6 15.51 58.85 -1.29
CA ALA A 6 15.85 57.49 -1.00
C ALA A 6 14.60 56.62 -1.21
N ALA A 7 14.65 55.71 -2.15
CA ALA A 7 13.62 54.71 -2.36
C ALA A 7 13.85 53.51 -1.41
N LEU A 8 12.89 53.31 -0.50
CA LEU A 8 12.87 52.19 0.42
C LEU A 8 12.21 51.00 -0.29
N SER A 9 12.98 50.03 -0.70
CA SER A 9 12.47 48.76 -1.28
C SER A 9 12.03 47.83 -0.14
N VAL A 10 10.73 47.62 -0.01
CA VAL A 10 10.16 46.62 0.89
C VAL A 10 10.15 45.29 0.14
N ALA A 11 11.04 44.37 0.52
CA ALA A 11 11.02 43.00 0.04
C ALA A 11 9.90 42.21 0.73
N PHE A 12 8.87 41.85 -0.04
CA PHE A 12 7.80 40.97 0.41
C PHE A 12 8.33 39.51 0.36
N LEU A 13 8.68 38.96 1.51
CA LEU A 13 8.95 37.53 1.65
C LEU A 13 7.61 36.78 1.59
N LEU A 14 7.30 36.17 0.43
CA LEU A 14 6.26 35.18 0.29
C LEU A 14 6.70 33.91 1.03
N GLY A 15 6.30 33.80 2.29
CA GLY A 15 6.42 32.58 3.05
C GLY A 15 5.46 31.53 2.48
N THR A 16 5.97 30.56 1.72
CA THR A 16 5.22 29.35 1.38
C THR A 16 5.08 28.50 2.63
N SER A 17 3.92 28.56 3.28
CA SER A 17 3.55 27.64 4.34
C SER A 17 3.39 26.25 3.72
N VAL A 18 4.40 25.40 3.87
CA VAL A 18 4.28 23.97 3.64
C VAL A 18 3.37 23.43 4.73
N SER A 19 2.11 23.20 4.41
CA SER A 19 1.19 22.47 5.29
C SER A 19 1.69 21.03 5.40
N VAL A 20 2.43 20.76 6.46
CA VAL A 20 2.71 19.39 6.88
C VAL A 20 1.37 18.82 7.35
N HIS A 21 0.69 18.10 6.47
CA HIS A 21 -0.40 17.23 6.90
C HIS A 21 0.23 16.20 7.82
N ALA A 22 0.10 16.40 9.13
CA ALA A 22 0.32 15.34 10.10
C ALA A 22 -0.56 14.18 9.65
N ALA A 23 0.06 13.04 9.31
CA ALA A 23 -0.67 11.84 9.01
C ALA A 23 -1.54 11.55 10.25
N GLU A 24 -2.84 11.71 10.09
CA GLU A 24 -3.81 11.38 11.14
C GLU A 24 -3.55 9.92 11.50
N GLN A 25 -3.12 9.68 12.74
CA GLN A 25 -2.80 8.34 13.21
C GLN A 25 -4.09 7.53 13.07
N ALA A 26 -4.07 6.54 12.19
CA ALA A 26 -5.23 5.72 11.91
C ALA A 26 -5.73 5.11 13.23
N LYS A 27 -7.02 5.29 13.50
CA LYS A 27 -7.64 4.76 14.71
C LYS A 27 -7.48 3.23 14.74
N PRO A 28 -7.08 2.63 15.87
CA PRO A 28 -6.97 1.18 15.98
C PRO A 28 -8.26 0.48 15.56
N THR A 29 -8.13 -0.70 14.96
CA THR A 29 -9.27 -1.54 14.57
C THR A 29 -10.09 -1.93 15.81
N ASP A 30 -11.40 -1.76 15.74
CA ASP A 30 -12.31 -2.32 16.74
C ASP A 30 -12.39 -3.84 16.55
N ARG A 31 -11.77 -4.59 17.46
CA ARG A 31 -11.66 -6.05 17.39
C ARG A 31 -13.00 -6.77 17.61
N SER A 32 -14.06 -6.08 18.03
CA SER A 32 -15.40 -6.64 18.11
C SER A 32 -16.09 -6.74 16.73
N VAL A 33 -15.60 -5.98 15.74
CA VAL A 33 -16.13 -6.01 14.38
C VAL A 33 -15.70 -7.30 13.68
N GLN A 34 -16.68 -8.13 13.33
CA GLN A 34 -16.47 -9.41 12.64
C GLN A 34 -16.92 -9.40 11.17
N VAL A 35 -17.65 -8.36 10.75
CA VAL A 35 -18.17 -8.22 9.39
C VAL A 35 -17.81 -6.86 8.82
N TYR A 36 -17.01 -6.88 7.76
CA TYR A 36 -16.62 -5.68 6.99
C TYR A 36 -17.39 -5.68 5.67
N LYS A 37 -18.45 -4.88 5.59
CA LYS A 37 -19.24 -4.78 4.36
C LYS A 37 -18.48 -3.99 3.30
N LYS A 38 -18.62 -4.37 2.03
CA LYS A 38 -17.96 -3.73 0.90
C LYS A 38 -18.15 -2.20 0.87
N ALA A 39 -19.32 -1.72 1.27
CA ALA A 39 -19.63 -0.29 1.32
C ALA A 39 -18.83 0.49 2.37
N ASP A 40 -18.39 -0.20 3.42
CA ASP A 40 -17.73 0.39 4.60
C ASP A 40 -16.20 0.25 4.56
N LEU A 41 -15.66 -0.40 3.51
CA LEU A 41 -14.22 -0.56 3.35
C LEU A 41 -13.54 0.78 3.10
N ALA A 42 -12.46 1.04 3.84
CA ALA A 42 -11.68 2.27 3.73
C ALA A 42 -10.85 2.28 2.43
N GLU A 43 -10.84 3.40 1.72
CA GLU A 43 -9.98 3.58 0.57
C GLU A 43 -8.54 3.87 1.00
N TRP A 44 -7.60 3.18 0.35
CA TRP A 44 -6.18 3.44 0.47
C TRP A 44 -5.49 3.20 -0.88
N ASN A 45 -5.55 4.20 -1.73
CA ASN A 45 -4.96 4.17 -3.07
C ASN A 45 -3.48 4.58 -3.01
N ARG A 46 -2.66 3.98 -3.86
CA ARG A 46 -1.21 4.24 -3.92
C ARG A 46 -0.78 4.40 -5.37
N GLU A 47 -0.04 5.44 -5.69
CA GLU A 47 0.60 5.58 -6.99
C GLU A 47 1.97 4.90 -7.01
N ASN A 48 2.25 4.19 -8.10
CA ASN A 48 3.53 3.52 -8.32
C ASN A 48 3.96 2.63 -7.15
N ALA A 49 3.03 1.82 -6.61
CA ALA A 49 3.27 0.99 -5.43
C ALA A 49 4.55 0.16 -5.57
N ALA A 50 5.43 0.22 -4.57
CA ALA A 50 6.74 -0.44 -4.53
C ALA A 50 7.61 -0.17 -5.78
N GLY A 51 7.54 1.04 -6.36
CA GLY A 51 8.27 1.38 -7.59
C GLY A 51 7.68 0.78 -8.86
N GLY A 52 6.45 0.29 -8.81
CA GLY A 52 5.69 -0.16 -9.98
C GLY A 52 5.21 0.99 -10.85
N LYS A 53 4.16 0.76 -11.62
CA LYS A 53 3.62 1.73 -12.58
C LYS A 53 2.13 1.95 -12.36
N GLY A 54 1.72 3.22 -12.31
CA GLY A 54 0.33 3.66 -12.24
C GLY A 54 -0.34 3.35 -10.90
N PRO A 55 -1.67 3.52 -10.83
CA PRO A 55 -2.39 3.42 -9.58
C PRO A 55 -2.60 1.97 -9.14
N LEU A 56 -2.46 1.73 -7.84
CA LEU A 56 -2.99 0.59 -7.12
C LEU A 56 -4.19 1.08 -6.30
N LEU A 57 -5.39 0.66 -6.68
CA LEU A 57 -6.62 1.06 -6.00
C LEU A 57 -6.91 0.04 -4.89
N GLY A 58 -7.06 0.51 -3.65
CA GLY A 58 -7.25 -0.35 -2.50
C GLY A 58 -8.52 -0.01 -1.72
N ARG A 59 -9.23 -1.06 -1.24
CA ARG A 59 -10.34 -0.97 -0.31
C ARG A 59 -10.14 -1.98 0.80
N PHE A 60 -9.89 -1.51 2.01
CA PHE A 60 -9.41 -2.32 3.12
C PHE A 60 -10.45 -2.45 4.23
N ALA A 61 -10.56 -3.65 4.78
CA ALA A 61 -11.23 -3.88 6.05
C ALA A 61 -10.45 -3.18 7.19
N PHE A 62 -9.14 -3.34 7.16
CA PHE A 62 -8.16 -2.63 7.98
C PHE A 62 -6.79 -2.72 7.29
N ASN A 63 -5.90 -1.81 7.63
CA ASN A 63 -4.53 -1.78 7.12
C ASN A 63 -3.51 -1.82 8.28
N ARG A 64 -2.23 -1.95 7.93
CA ARG A 64 -1.12 -2.09 8.89
C ARG A 64 -0.98 -0.97 9.92
N HIS A 65 -1.56 0.19 9.69
CA HIS A 65 -1.55 1.31 10.64
C HIS A 65 -2.66 1.22 11.69
N GLN A 66 -3.59 0.28 11.52
CA GLN A 66 -4.75 0.07 12.39
C GLN A 66 -4.65 -1.20 13.22
N THR A 67 -3.62 -2.03 13.00
CA THR A 67 -3.44 -3.32 13.68
C THR A 67 -2.41 -3.22 14.80
N GLY A 68 -2.61 -4.03 15.83
CA GLY A 68 -1.73 -4.12 17.00
C GLY A 68 -1.02 -5.46 17.11
N ALA A 69 -0.21 -5.63 18.16
CA ALA A 69 0.60 -6.83 18.41
C ALA A 69 -0.23 -8.13 18.54
N GLN A 70 -1.51 -8.02 18.87
CA GLN A 70 -2.41 -9.17 19.01
C GLN A 70 -3.02 -9.65 17.68
N ASP A 71 -2.88 -8.85 16.60
CA ASP A 71 -3.49 -9.18 15.32
C ASP A 71 -2.55 -10.01 14.46
N ALA A 72 -3.02 -11.16 13.96
CA ALA A 72 -2.26 -12.00 13.03
C ALA A 72 -2.16 -11.33 11.65
N PHE A 73 -3.26 -10.80 11.17
CA PHE A 73 -3.30 -10.09 9.92
C PHE A 73 -2.95 -8.62 10.11
N ARG A 74 -2.04 -8.13 9.28
CA ARG A 74 -1.62 -6.73 9.23
C ARG A 74 -2.52 -5.89 8.31
N GLU A 75 -3.02 -6.51 7.25
CA GLU A 75 -4.02 -5.90 6.37
C GLU A 75 -4.83 -6.97 5.65
N ILE A 76 -6.06 -6.64 5.34
CA ILE A 76 -6.94 -7.40 4.46
C ILE A 76 -7.67 -6.39 3.58
N GLY A 77 -7.52 -6.52 2.27
CA GLY A 77 -8.13 -5.58 1.33
C GLY A 77 -8.34 -6.13 -0.06
N TRP A 78 -9.28 -5.53 -0.75
CA TRP A 78 -9.47 -5.68 -2.19
C TRP A 78 -8.56 -4.72 -2.91
N LEU A 79 -7.70 -5.24 -3.78
CA LEU A 79 -6.81 -4.45 -4.61
C LEU A 79 -7.21 -4.57 -6.08
N THR A 80 -7.01 -3.48 -6.80
CA THR A 80 -7.27 -3.42 -8.24
C THR A 80 -6.12 -2.72 -8.94
N LEU A 81 -5.55 -3.38 -9.93
CA LEU A 81 -4.61 -2.80 -10.88
C LEU A 81 -5.33 -2.55 -12.21
N PRO A 82 -5.48 -1.30 -12.65
CA PRO A 82 -5.93 -0.99 -14.00
C PRO A 82 -5.02 -1.62 -15.08
N PRO A 83 -5.46 -1.72 -16.34
CA PRO A 83 -4.64 -2.25 -17.42
C PRO A 83 -3.27 -1.58 -17.50
N GLY A 84 -2.20 -2.38 -17.52
CA GLY A 84 -0.81 -1.93 -17.58
C GLY A 84 -0.21 -1.42 -16.27
N ALA A 85 -1.01 -1.25 -15.20
CA ALA A 85 -0.51 -0.90 -13.88
C ALA A 85 0.19 -2.09 -13.20
N SER A 86 1.05 -1.80 -12.20
CA SER A 86 1.83 -2.83 -11.51
C SER A 86 2.19 -2.43 -10.09
N ILE A 87 2.37 -3.44 -9.24
CA ILE A 87 3.15 -3.37 -8.00
C ILE A 87 4.58 -3.78 -8.37
N GLY A 88 5.57 -2.95 -8.03
CA GLY A 88 6.98 -3.24 -8.28
C GLY A 88 7.51 -4.35 -7.36
N GLU A 89 8.75 -4.78 -7.63
CA GLU A 89 9.38 -5.79 -6.80
C GLU A 89 9.60 -5.26 -5.38
N HIS A 90 9.14 -6.04 -4.39
CA HIS A 90 9.34 -5.73 -2.98
C HIS A 90 9.48 -7.00 -2.16
N LYS A 91 10.24 -6.87 -1.07
CA LYS A 91 10.62 -7.99 -0.20
C LYS A 91 9.80 -7.99 1.08
N HIS A 92 9.37 -9.18 1.48
CA HIS A 92 8.76 -9.46 2.77
C HIS A 92 9.81 -10.03 3.73
N THR A 93 9.94 -9.46 4.93
CA THR A 93 10.99 -9.84 5.90
C THR A 93 10.42 -10.54 7.13
N ASP A 94 9.26 -10.12 7.60
CA ASP A 94 8.64 -10.51 8.87
C ASP A 94 7.17 -10.90 8.74
N ASN A 95 6.66 -10.94 7.51
CA ASN A 95 5.27 -11.28 7.21
C ASN A 95 5.18 -12.15 5.96
N GLU A 96 4.00 -12.73 5.76
CA GLU A 96 3.60 -13.39 4.53
C GLU A 96 2.55 -12.53 3.82
N ASP A 97 2.69 -12.39 2.51
CA ASP A 97 1.77 -11.66 1.66
C ASP A 97 1.13 -12.60 0.64
N VAL A 98 -0.18 -12.67 0.64
CA VAL A 98 -0.98 -13.57 -0.19
C VAL A 98 -1.88 -12.76 -1.11
N TYR A 99 -1.80 -13.02 -2.43
CA TYR A 99 -2.80 -12.53 -3.38
C TYR A 99 -3.70 -13.67 -3.83
N ILE A 100 -5.00 -13.50 -3.70
CA ILE A 100 -6.01 -14.38 -4.28
C ILE A 100 -6.62 -13.66 -5.48
N ILE A 101 -6.32 -14.12 -6.68
CA ILE A 101 -6.77 -13.47 -7.91
C ILE A 101 -8.26 -13.75 -8.11
N VAL A 102 -9.05 -12.68 -8.21
CA VAL A 102 -10.51 -12.77 -8.33
C VAL A 102 -10.97 -12.59 -9.78
N SER A 103 -10.35 -11.64 -10.50
CA SER A 103 -10.66 -11.42 -11.91
C SER A 103 -9.50 -10.73 -12.63
N GLY A 104 -9.50 -10.82 -13.96
CA GLY A 104 -8.45 -10.25 -14.80
C GLY A 104 -7.31 -11.23 -15.03
N LYS A 105 -6.20 -10.72 -15.61
CA LYS A 105 -4.98 -11.49 -15.91
C LYS A 105 -3.76 -10.67 -15.52
N GLY A 106 -2.79 -11.31 -14.88
CA GLY A 106 -1.57 -10.67 -14.44
C GLY A 106 -0.33 -11.50 -14.75
N LEU A 107 0.83 -10.85 -14.64
CA LEU A 107 2.13 -11.47 -14.66
C LEU A 107 2.72 -11.32 -13.25
N PHE A 108 2.84 -12.44 -12.54
CA PHE A 108 3.48 -12.52 -11.24
C PHE A 108 4.96 -12.83 -11.42
N THR A 109 5.82 -12.09 -10.73
CA THR A 109 7.28 -12.35 -10.69
C THR A 109 7.63 -12.79 -9.29
N ASP A 110 8.24 -13.97 -9.13
CA ASP A 110 8.67 -14.49 -7.83
C ASP A 110 10.08 -14.04 -7.44
N SER A 111 10.53 -14.44 -6.24
CA SER A 111 11.83 -14.08 -5.67
C SER A 111 13.05 -14.59 -6.47
N THR A 112 12.86 -15.48 -7.44
CA THR A 112 13.92 -15.97 -8.34
C THR A 112 13.93 -15.22 -9.67
N GLY A 113 12.98 -14.29 -9.87
CA GLY A 113 12.78 -13.60 -11.14
C GLY A 113 11.93 -14.39 -12.13
N LYS A 114 11.44 -15.58 -11.77
CA LYS A 114 10.55 -16.36 -12.63
C LYS A 114 9.22 -15.66 -12.76
N GLN A 115 8.77 -15.53 -14.00
CA GLN A 115 7.47 -14.95 -14.33
C GLN A 115 6.43 -16.02 -14.62
N THR A 116 5.26 -15.88 -14.01
CA THR A 116 4.13 -16.79 -14.18
C THR A 116 2.86 -15.99 -14.48
N GLN A 117 2.13 -16.37 -15.51
CA GLN A 117 0.80 -15.81 -15.78
C GLN A 117 -0.16 -16.29 -14.70
N VAL A 118 -0.94 -15.34 -14.14
CA VAL A 118 -1.97 -15.61 -13.13
C VAL A 118 -3.32 -15.07 -13.57
N GLY A 119 -4.38 -15.74 -13.14
CA GLY A 119 -5.76 -15.41 -13.43
C GLY A 119 -6.71 -15.80 -12.31
N ALA A 120 -8.02 -15.62 -12.53
CA ALA A 120 -9.04 -15.91 -11.52
C ALA A 120 -8.93 -17.32 -10.93
N GLY A 121 -8.88 -17.42 -9.60
CA GLY A 121 -8.71 -18.65 -8.82
C GLY A 121 -7.27 -18.95 -8.44
N ASP A 122 -6.27 -18.30 -9.03
CA ASP A 122 -4.87 -18.48 -8.66
C ASP A 122 -4.55 -17.80 -7.33
N ILE A 123 -3.64 -18.41 -6.58
CA ILE A 123 -3.13 -17.90 -5.31
C ILE A 123 -1.62 -17.74 -5.44
N THR A 124 -1.10 -16.57 -5.05
CA THR A 124 0.33 -16.33 -4.92
C THR A 124 0.69 -16.03 -3.48
N ILE A 125 1.92 -16.33 -3.08
CA ILE A 125 2.40 -16.04 -1.73
C ILE A 125 3.87 -15.65 -1.78
N ALA A 126 4.21 -14.59 -1.04
CA ALA A 126 5.59 -14.25 -0.68
C ALA A 126 5.77 -14.46 0.82
N ARG A 127 6.77 -15.27 1.20
CA ARG A 127 7.12 -15.58 2.60
C ARG A 127 8.30 -14.73 3.06
N PRO A 128 8.62 -14.73 4.37
CA PRO A 128 9.80 -14.02 4.87
C PRO A 128 11.06 -14.37 4.08
N GLY A 129 11.78 -13.34 3.64
CA GLY A 129 12.96 -13.45 2.79
C GLY A 129 12.68 -13.43 1.28
N GLN A 130 11.44 -13.62 0.85
CA GLN A 130 11.04 -13.63 -0.54
C GLN A 130 10.61 -12.24 -1.03
N SER A 131 10.84 -11.97 -2.31
CA SER A 131 10.33 -10.80 -3.03
C SER A 131 9.29 -11.24 -4.04
N HIS A 132 8.40 -10.33 -4.40
CA HIS A 132 7.49 -10.52 -5.52
C HIS A 132 7.10 -9.21 -6.20
N ALA A 133 6.51 -9.33 -7.40
CA ALA A 133 5.91 -8.23 -8.14
C ALA A 133 4.66 -8.75 -8.87
N LEU A 134 3.71 -7.85 -9.17
CA LEU A 134 2.51 -8.19 -9.94
C LEU A 134 2.21 -7.08 -10.94
N LYS A 135 1.98 -7.45 -12.22
CA LYS A 135 1.61 -6.54 -13.28
C LYS A 135 0.30 -6.98 -13.93
N ASN A 136 -0.62 -6.05 -14.14
CA ASN A 136 -1.79 -6.32 -14.98
C ASN A 136 -1.36 -6.34 -16.46
N THR A 137 -1.46 -7.50 -17.10
CA THR A 137 -1.16 -7.72 -18.51
C THR A 137 -2.41 -7.87 -19.38
N GLY A 138 -3.59 -7.81 -18.75
CA GLY A 138 -4.88 -7.87 -19.42
C GLY A 138 -5.35 -6.52 -19.93
N LYS A 139 -6.52 -6.52 -20.59
CA LYS A 139 -7.23 -5.32 -21.04
C LYS A 139 -8.27 -4.86 -20.01
N GLU A 140 -8.59 -5.71 -19.05
CA GLU A 140 -9.53 -5.46 -17.95
C GLU A 140 -8.79 -5.24 -16.64
N PRO A 141 -9.42 -4.65 -15.63
CA PRO A 141 -8.85 -4.55 -14.29
C PRO A 141 -8.48 -5.92 -13.72
N LEU A 142 -7.28 -6.02 -13.14
CA LEU A 142 -6.86 -7.18 -12.35
C LEU A 142 -7.28 -6.92 -10.90
N VAL A 143 -8.25 -7.72 -10.43
CA VAL A 143 -8.78 -7.62 -9.07
C VAL A 143 -8.31 -8.80 -8.25
N PHE A 144 -7.81 -8.56 -7.07
CA PHE A 144 -7.34 -9.59 -6.15
C PHE A 144 -7.59 -9.19 -4.69
N LEU A 145 -7.71 -10.20 -3.83
CA LEU A 145 -7.72 -10.02 -2.39
C LEU A 145 -6.28 -10.09 -1.89
N ASP A 146 -5.90 -9.11 -1.10
CA ASP A 146 -4.59 -8.97 -0.47
C ASP A 146 -4.70 -9.27 1.03
N LEU A 147 -3.86 -10.20 1.52
CA LEU A 147 -3.80 -10.59 2.92
C LEU A 147 -2.34 -10.61 3.38
N ILE A 148 -2.00 -9.73 4.29
CA ILE A 148 -0.69 -9.75 4.93
C ILE A 148 -0.82 -10.25 6.36
N ALA A 149 -0.11 -11.35 6.68
CA ALA A 149 -0.06 -11.94 8.00
C ALA A 149 1.35 -11.86 8.59
N GLU A 150 1.46 -11.42 9.84
CA GLU A 150 2.73 -11.31 10.55
C GLU A 150 3.17 -12.66 11.12
N THR A 151 4.46 -12.97 11.02
CA THR A 151 4.99 -14.21 11.58
C THR A 151 5.04 -14.16 13.13
N ALA A 152 5.02 -15.33 13.76
CA ALA A 152 5.17 -15.43 15.22
C ALA A 152 6.51 -14.84 15.71
N ALA A 153 7.58 -15.01 14.94
CA ALA A 153 8.90 -14.45 15.25
C ALA A 153 8.88 -12.91 15.24
N ALA A 154 8.24 -12.30 14.25
CA ALA A 154 8.10 -10.84 14.17
C ALA A 154 7.29 -10.28 15.35
N LYS A 155 6.22 -10.99 15.73
CA LYS A 155 5.41 -10.63 16.90
C LYS A 155 6.19 -10.68 18.21
N SER A 156 6.97 -11.73 18.41
CA SER A 156 7.81 -11.86 19.60
C SER A 156 8.84 -10.74 19.71
N ALA A 157 9.45 -10.34 18.59
CA ALA A 157 10.42 -9.24 18.55
C ALA A 157 9.78 -7.87 18.83
N SER A 158 8.52 -7.66 18.42
CA SER A 158 7.79 -6.41 18.69
C SER A 158 7.33 -6.25 20.14
N GLN A 159 7.18 -7.36 20.86
CA GLN A 159 6.76 -7.37 22.27
C GLN A 159 7.93 -7.16 23.26
N GLN A 160 9.18 -7.22 22.78
CA GLN A 160 10.39 -7.06 23.62
C GLN A 160 10.96 -5.62 23.59
N LYS A 161 10.33 -4.71 22.88
CA LYS A 161 10.67 -3.28 22.80
C LYS A 161 9.68 -2.43 23.58
#